data_219332b563d221e906f72d94d49a8ffe
#
_entry.id   219332b563d221e906f72d94d49a8ffe
#
_cell.length_a   1.000
_cell.length_b   1.000
_cell.length_c   1.000
_cell.angle_alpha   90.00
_cell.angle_beta   90.00
_cell.angle_gamma   90.00
#
_symmetry.space_group_name_H-M   'P 1'
#
loop_
_entity.id
_entity.type
_entity.pdbx_description
1 polymer ?
#
loop_
_entity_poly.entity_id
_entity_poly.type
_entity_poly.pdbx_seq_one_letter_code
_entity_poly.pdbx_strand_id
1 'polypeptide(L)'
;MKPLNFKQLIGCCFFLFLIPYLNAQSYEPSPENLEARTWFQDARFGLFVHWGVYSILGDGEWVMNNQNISVEEYEKLPQFFNPIDFDPVEWVAMVKDAGMKYITITSRHHDGFSMFDSKATDYDIVDSTPYGKDVLKMLAEECRKQGIKLFFYYSLLDWNRDDYFPRGRTGTGIAGRGEGEWKDYIAFMKAQLKELLTNYGEIGGIWFDGHWDQKDWDGKKFGAVKVNWHYDEIYGMIHQMQPQALIGNNHHIGVIEGEDFQMFEKDLPGNNTTGWGTPADQIGTVPLEVCETINGSWGFNLQDRKHKTEKELIHYLIKAAGYGSNLLLNVGPMPNGKIQPKHQTSLKAMGDWLKKHGETIYGTRRGPIPPNEDFVSTQKGKTVFVHLLNPEIDVIHADEVPVRIRGIYDMNTNKKLPFRNDSFGLAIDVSTLSKDDIDTVIKIELR
;
A
#
# COMPACT_ATOMS: atom_id res chain seq x y z
N MET A 1 41.11 72.93 47.48
CA MET A 1 41.28 71.49 47.81
C MET A 1 40.60 70.68 46.72
N LYS A 2 41.33 69.75 46.02
CA LYS A 2 40.92 69.09 44.80
C LYS A 2 39.94 67.98 45.08
N PRO A 3 38.98 67.69 44.18
CA PRO A 3 38.14 66.47 44.26
C PRO A 3 38.78 65.28 43.55
N LEU A 4 38.63 64.07 44.16
CA LEU A 4 39.02 62.82 43.60
C LEU A 4 37.91 62.28 42.71
N ASN A 5 38.29 61.94 41.50
CA ASN A 5 37.47 61.16 40.50
C ASN A 5 37.56 59.66 40.82
N PHE A 6 36.43 58.95 40.96
CA PHE A 6 36.38 57.53 41.00
C PHE A 6 35.45 57.08 39.82
N LYS A 7 36.04 56.65 38.72
CA LYS A 7 35.33 55.93 37.66
C LYS A 7 35.28 54.47 37.99
N GLN A 8 34.12 53.96 38.34
CA GLN A 8 33.85 52.53 38.41
C GLN A 8 33.45 52.05 36.99
N LEU A 9 34.28 51.20 36.39
CA LEU A 9 33.99 50.45 35.18
C LEU A 9 33.14 49.24 35.56
N ILE A 10 31.85 49.24 35.21
CA ILE A 10 31.00 48.03 35.29
C ILE A 10 31.19 47.30 33.95
N GLY A 11 31.97 46.22 34.00
CA GLY A 11 32.09 45.28 32.90
C GLY A 11 30.86 44.36 32.85
N CYS A 12 29.92 44.61 31.93
CA CYS A 12 28.87 43.67 31.56
C CYS A 12 29.46 42.54 30.71
N CYS A 13 29.72 41.38 31.33
CA CYS A 13 29.95 40.16 30.60
C CYS A 13 28.63 39.67 29.98
N PHE A 14 28.44 39.95 28.69
CA PHE A 14 27.41 39.29 27.90
C PHE A 14 27.84 37.84 27.67
N PHE A 15 27.29 36.90 28.42
CA PHE A 15 27.29 35.50 28.09
C PHE A 15 26.33 35.29 26.92
N LEU A 16 26.86 35.23 25.71
CA LEU A 16 26.12 34.71 24.55
C LEU A 16 25.92 33.21 24.80
N PHE A 17 24.74 32.84 25.26
CA PHE A 17 24.26 31.46 25.18
C PHE A 17 24.04 31.15 23.70
N LEU A 18 25.02 30.51 23.07
CA LEU A 18 24.83 29.77 21.83
C LEU A 18 23.86 28.63 22.15
N ILE A 19 22.57 28.88 21.94
CA ILE A 19 21.57 27.80 21.82
C ILE A 19 21.94 27.08 20.55
N PRO A 20 22.39 25.81 20.58
CA PRO A 20 22.50 25.04 19.36
C PRO A 20 21.09 24.98 18.76
N TYR A 21 20.89 25.62 17.61
CA TYR A 21 19.77 25.27 16.74
C TYR A 21 19.98 23.78 16.40
N LEU A 22 19.28 22.89 17.07
CA LEU A 22 19.02 21.56 16.56
C LEU A 22 18.22 21.78 15.27
N ASN A 23 18.95 21.88 14.16
CA ASN A 23 18.32 21.64 12.87
C ASN A 23 17.72 20.25 12.96
N ALA A 24 16.42 20.13 12.95
CA ALA A 24 15.78 18.86 12.66
C ALA A 24 16.39 18.43 11.33
N GLN A 25 17.20 17.38 11.37
CA GLN A 25 17.83 16.84 10.17
C GLN A 25 16.69 16.27 9.35
N SER A 26 16.45 16.82 8.17
CA SER A 26 15.46 16.26 7.24
C SER A 26 15.79 14.78 6.98
N TYR A 27 14.78 13.94 6.87
CA TYR A 27 14.97 12.52 6.58
C TYR A 27 15.69 12.34 5.25
N GLU A 28 16.85 11.70 5.28
CA GLU A 28 17.59 11.28 4.10
C GLU A 28 17.57 9.75 4.02
N PRO A 29 16.98 9.17 2.96
CA PRO A 29 16.91 7.71 2.83
C PRO A 29 18.31 7.11 2.69
N SER A 30 18.55 5.98 3.37
CA SER A 30 19.81 5.24 3.28
C SER A 30 19.99 4.60 1.89
N PRO A 31 21.23 4.18 1.51
CA PRO A 31 21.43 3.44 0.28
C PRO A 31 20.57 2.17 0.17
N GLU A 32 20.40 1.45 1.29
CA GLU A 32 19.57 0.24 1.37
C GLU A 32 18.09 0.57 1.14
N ASN A 33 17.62 1.71 1.66
CA ASN A 33 16.26 2.19 1.42
C ASN A 33 16.05 2.58 -0.04
N LEU A 34 16.99 3.29 -0.66
CA LEU A 34 16.92 3.66 -2.08
C LEU A 34 16.91 2.43 -3.00
N GLU A 35 17.68 1.39 -2.68
CA GLU A 35 17.65 0.11 -3.37
C GLU A 35 16.28 -0.57 -3.22
N ALA A 36 15.74 -0.58 -2.00
CA ALA A 36 14.42 -1.14 -1.72
C ALA A 36 13.29 -0.38 -2.46
N ARG A 37 13.33 0.95 -2.53
CA ARG A 37 12.40 1.76 -3.33
C ARG A 37 12.49 1.42 -4.81
N THR A 38 13.69 1.22 -5.34
CA THR A 38 13.91 0.82 -6.74
C THR A 38 13.32 -0.55 -7.01
N TRP A 39 13.61 -1.52 -6.13
CA TRP A 39 13.04 -2.87 -6.19
C TRP A 39 11.50 -2.80 -6.15
N PHE A 40 10.93 -2.01 -5.26
CA PHE A 40 9.48 -1.87 -5.11
C PHE A 40 8.82 -1.32 -6.38
N GLN A 41 9.42 -0.28 -6.99
CA GLN A 41 8.97 0.21 -8.29
C GLN A 41 9.02 -0.84 -9.40
N ASP A 42 10.01 -1.73 -9.38
CA ASP A 42 10.17 -2.79 -10.39
C ASP A 42 9.23 -3.97 -10.16
N ALA A 43 8.80 -4.18 -8.93
CA ALA A 43 7.94 -5.30 -8.51
C ALA A 43 6.54 -5.26 -9.11
N ARG A 44 5.93 -4.09 -9.24
CA ARG A 44 4.65 -3.79 -9.90
C ARG A 44 3.40 -4.49 -9.38
N PHE A 45 3.49 -5.69 -8.80
CA PHE A 45 2.33 -6.47 -8.41
C PHE A 45 2.55 -7.20 -7.09
N GLY A 46 1.65 -6.99 -6.12
CA GLY A 46 1.64 -7.61 -4.80
C GLY A 46 0.27 -8.14 -4.40
N LEU A 47 0.25 -9.04 -3.40
CA LEU A 47 -0.95 -9.53 -2.76
C LEU A 47 -1.22 -8.74 -1.48
N PHE A 48 -2.43 -8.23 -1.32
CA PHE A 48 -2.94 -7.74 -0.05
C PHE A 48 -3.78 -8.83 0.63
N VAL A 49 -3.64 -8.97 1.94
CA VAL A 49 -4.40 -9.97 2.71
C VAL A 49 -5.04 -9.29 3.90
N HIS A 50 -6.38 -9.18 3.87
CA HIS A 50 -7.17 -8.76 5.03
C HIS A 50 -7.72 -9.98 5.74
N TRP A 51 -7.11 -10.34 6.87
CA TRP A 51 -7.47 -11.55 7.61
C TRP A 51 -7.35 -11.33 9.12
N GLY A 52 -8.37 -11.75 9.85
CA GLY A 52 -8.49 -11.60 11.30
C GLY A 52 -9.73 -12.29 11.82
N VAL A 53 -10.04 -12.12 13.11
CA VAL A 53 -11.21 -12.70 13.78
C VAL A 53 -12.52 -12.25 13.16
N TYR A 54 -12.59 -11.08 12.52
CA TYR A 54 -13.75 -10.61 11.78
C TYR A 54 -14.20 -11.57 10.68
N SER A 55 -13.30 -12.40 10.15
CA SER A 55 -13.64 -13.38 9.12
C SER A 55 -14.65 -14.43 9.61
N ILE A 56 -14.73 -14.69 10.93
CA ILE A 56 -15.70 -15.60 11.54
C ILE A 56 -17.14 -15.13 11.26
N LEU A 57 -17.37 -13.82 11.33
CA LEU A 57 -18.69 -13.25 11.13
C LEU A 57 -19.08 -13.19 9.65
N GLY A 58 -18.12 -13.28 8.75
CA GLY A 58 -18.37 -13.31 7.31
C GLY A 58 -19.08 -12.07 6.75
N ASP A 59 -18.82 -10.90 7.34
CA ASP A 59 -19.42 -9.61 6.98
C ASP A 59 -18.38 -8.49 6.81
N GLY A 60 -17.17 -8.88 6.41
CA GLY A 60 -16.06 -7.97 6.16
C GLY A 60 -15.34 -7.53 7.43
N GLU A 61 -14.27 -6.76 7.23
CA GLU A 61 -13.34 -6.33 8.28
C GLU A 61 -13.87 -5.18 9.16
N TRP A 62 -14.91 -4.48 8.68
CA TRP A 62 -15.56 -3.38 9.41
C TRP A 62 -16.76 -3.81 10.24
N VAL A 63 -17.05 -5.11 10.35
CA VAL A 63 -18.25 -5.65 11.00
C VAL A 63 -18.43 -5.16 12.44
N MET A 64 -17.35 -5.03 13.22
CA MET A 64 -17.39 -4.52 14.59
C MET A 64 -17.97 -3.11 14.65
N ASN A 65 -17.50 -2.21 13.78
CA ASN A 65 -17.98 -0.84 13.66
C ASN A 65 -19.39 -0.77 13.06
N ASN A 66 -19.65 -1.49 11.96
CA ASN A 66 -20.89 -1.37 11.20
C ASN A 66 -22.10 -1.89 11.97
N GLN A 67 -21.89 -2.90 12.82
CA GLN A 67 -22.93 -3.49 13.66
C GLN A 67 -22.89 -3.00 15.11
N ASN A 68 -21.96 -2.09 15.46
CA ASN A 68 -21.75 -1.59 16.82
C ASN A 68 -21.60 -2.71 17.85
N ILE A 69 -20.85 -3.76 17.51
CA ILE A 69 -20.60 -4.89 18.41
C ILE A 69 -19.74 -4.38 19.58
N SER A 70 -20.20 -4.63 20.82
CA SER A 70 -19.46 -4.20 22.01
C SER A 70 -18.10 -4.90 22.11
N VAL A 71 -17.13 -4.28 22.80
CA VAL A 71 -15.82 -4.88 23.06
C VAL A 71 -16.00 -6.24 23.74
N GLU A 72 -16.83 -6.32 24.78
CA GLU A 72 -17.10 -7.57 25.52
C GLU A 72 -17.60 -8.71 24.63
N GLU A 73 -18.44 -8.41 23.64
CA GLU A 73 -18.97 -9.42 22.71
C GLU A 73 -17.93 -9.78 21.64
N TYR A 74 -17.21 -8.79 21.12
CA TYR A 74 -16.24 -9.01 20.06
C TYR A 74 -15.02 -9.80 20.54
N GLU A 75 -14.56 -9.57 21.78
CA GLU A 75 -13.47 -10.31 22.43
C GLU A 75 -13.76 -11.80 22.69
N LYS A 76 -14.98 -12.25 22.45
CA LYS A 76 -15.33 -13.69 22.46
C LYS A 76 -15.00 -14.38 21.15
N LEU A 77 -14.83 -13.65 20.04
CA LEU A 77 -14.56 -14.22 18.71
C LEU A 77 -13.26 -15.03 18.64
N PRO A 78 -12.14 -14.62 19.26
CA PRO A 78 -10.91 -15.38 19.22
C PRO A 78 -11.06 -16.85 19.65
N GLN A 79 -11.97 -17.16 20.58
CA GLN A 79 -12.24 -18.54 21.03
C GLN A 79 -12.75 -19.46 19.91
N PHE A 80 -13.27 -18.88 18.82
CA PHE A 80 -13.78 -19.59 17.65
C PHE A 80 -12.85 -19.49 16.44
N PHE A 81 -11.75 -18.72 16.56
CA PHE A 81 -10.79 -18.54 15.47
C PHE A 81 -9.73 -19.65 15.50
N ASN A 82 -9.92 -20.65 14.65
CA ASN A 82 -9.02 -21.80 14.57
C ASN A 82 -8.68 -22.12 13.11
N PRO A 83 -7.75 -21.37 12.48
CA PRO A 83 -7.42 -21.52 11.07
C PRO A 83 -6.54 -22.74 10.77
N ILE A 84 -7.05 -23.93 11.03
CA ILE A 84 -6.31 -25.20 10.91
C ILE A 84 -5.90 -25.55 9.47
N ASP A 85 -6.56 -24.93 8.49
CA ASP A 85 -6.28 -25.14 7.05
C ASP A 85 -5.32 -24.07 6.49
N PHE A 86 -4.78 -23.17 7.33
CA PHE A 86 -3.76 -22.22 6.90
C PHE A 86 -2.46 -22.95 6.55
N ASP A 87 -2.04 -22.78 5.31
CA ASP A 87 -0.77 -23.30 4.81
C ASP A 87 0.03 -22.20 4.12
N PRO A 88 1.13 -21.70 4.74
CA PRO A 88 1.95 -20.66 4.16
C PRO A 88 2.64 -21.09 2.86
N VAL A 89 2.89 -22.40 2.66
CA VAL A 89 3.50 -22.92 1.42
C VAL A 89 2.50 -22.78 0.26
N GLU A 90 1.23 -23.16 0.47
CA GLU A 90 0.18 -22.96 -0.54
C GLU A 90 -0.02 -21.48 -0.88
N TRP A 91 -0.03 -20.60 0.15
CA TRP A 91 -0.20 -19.16 -0.06
C TRP A 91 0.94 -18.56 -0.89
N VAL A 92 2.20 -18.84 -0.52
CA VAL A 92 3.36 -18.30 -1.23
C VAL A 92 3.47 -18.88 -2.63
N ALA A 93 3.15 -20.16 -2.83
CA ALA A 93 3.11 -20.76 -4.17
C ALA A 93 2.06 -20.05 -5.06
N MET A 94 0.85 -19.81 -4.55
CA MET A 94 -0.19 -19.07 -5.27
C MET A 94 0.25 -17.65 -5.64
N VAL A 95 0.91 -16.93 -4.72
CA VAL A 95 1.47 -15.60 -4.97
C VAL A 95 2.47 -15.61 -6.12
N LYS A 96 3.36 -16.60 -6.13
CA LYS A 96 4.36 -16.76 -7.21
C LYS A 96 3.70 -17.13 -8.54
N ASP A 97 2.73 -18.03 -8.52
CA ASP A 97 2.01 -18.44 -9.72
C ASP A 97 1.18 -17.29 -10.32
N ALA A 98 0.65 -16.42 -9.47
CA ALA A 98 0.01 -15.17 -9.88
C ALA A 98 0.99 -14.11 -10.44
N GLY A 99 2.30 -14.33 -10.32
CA GLY A 99 3.34 -13.38 -10.75
C GLY A 99 3.63 -12.27 -9.75
N MET A 100 3.04 -12.30 -8.58
CA MET A 100 3.25 -11.29 -7.52
C MET A 100 4.66 -11.38 -6.92
N LYS A 101 5.16 -10.27 -6.38
CA LYS A 101 6.52 -10.12 -5.85
C LYS A 101 6.58 -9.92 -4.36
N TYR A 102 5.48 -9.52 -3.76
CA TYR A 102 5.37 -9.26 -2.32
C TYR A 102 3.96 -9.56 -1.81
N ILE A 103 3.87 -9.69 -0.48
CA ILE A 103 2.62 -9.82 0.26
C ILE A 103 2.57 -8.69 1.29
N THR A 104 1.44 -8.00 1.40
CA THR A 104 1.10 -7.14 2.53
C THR A 104 -0.03 -7.82 3.29
N ILE A 105 0.14 -8.09 4.58
CA ILE A 105 -0.86 -8.78 5.41
C ILE A 105 -1.20 -7.96 6.65
N THR A 106 -2.49 -7.94 7.03
CA THR A 106 -2.93 -7.32 8.28
C THR A 106 -2.27 -8.01 9.49
N SER A 107 -1.28 -7.34 10.10
CA SER A 107 -0.73 -7.78 11.38
C SER A 107 -1.69 -7.46 12.53
N ARG A 108 -2.40 -6.34 12.42
CA ARG A 108 -3.47 -5.89 13.30
C ARG A 108 -4.37 -4.94 12.51
N HIS A 109 -5.68 -5.20 12.49
CA HIS A 109 -6.68 -4.33 11.85
C HIS A 109 -7.35 -3.41 12.89
N HIS A 110 -8.36 -2.65 12.50
CA HIS A 110 -9.06 -1.66 13.32
C HIS A 110 -9.75 -2.25 14.56
N ASP A 111 -10.08 -3.54 14.55
CA ASP A 111 -10.67 -4.27 15.67
C ASP A 111 -9.67 -4.55 16.82
N GLY A 112 -8.41 -4.19 16.64
CA GLY A 112 -7.36 -4.30 17.64
C GLY A 112 -6.77 -5.71 17.82
N PHE A 113 -7.31 -6.74 17.13
CA PHE A 113 -6.82 -8.10 17.25
C PHE A 113 -5.49 -8.27 16.50
N SER A 114 -4.47 -8.82 17.19
CA SER A 114 -3.14 -9.05 16.63
C SER A 114 -3.03 -10.45 16.03
N MET A 115 -2.66 -10.55 14.76
CA MET A 115 -2.47 -11.82 14.04
C MET A 115 -1.09 -12.43 14.26
N PHE A 116 -0.37 -12.02 15.32
CA PHE A 116 0.98 -12.43 15.66
C PHE A 116 1.16 -12.52 17.17
N ASP A 117 2.19 -13.23 17.65
CA ASP A 117 2.56 -13.38 19.04
C ASP A 117 3.11 -12.05 19.60
N SER A 118 2.25 -11.25 20.23
CA SER A 118 2.59 -9.93 20.77
C SER A 118 2.75 -9.99 22.28
N LYS A 119 3.87 -9.51 22.80
CA LYS A 119 4.06 -9.37 24.26
C LYS A 119 3.49 -8.05 24.81
N ALA A 120 2.95 -7.21 23.94
CA ALA A 120 2.29 -5.97 24.32
C ALA A 120 0.79 -6.16 24.67
N THR A 121 0.20 -7.31 24.32
CA THR A 121 -1.21 -7.65 24.60
C THR A 121 -1.43 -9.15 24.54
N ASP A 122 -2.38 -9.65 25.34
CA ASP A 122 -2.87 -11.03 25.26
C ASP A 122 -4.02 -11.16 24.22
N TYR A 123 -4.47 -10.04 23.62
CA TYR A 123 -5.51 -10.03 22.58
C TYR A 123 -4.88 -10.31 21.20
N ASP A 124 -4.38 -11.54 21.06
CA ASP A 124 -3.68 -11.99 19.86
C ASP A 124 -3.98 -13.45 19.51
N ILE A 125 -3.51 -13.88 18.34
CA ILE A 125 -3.80 -15.22 17.78
C ILE A 125 -3.18 -16.34 18.59
N VAL A 126 -2.10 -16.11 19.32
CA VAL A 126 -1.38 -17.15 20.09
C VAL A 126 -2.04 -17.32 21.46
N ASP A 127 -2.29 -16.23 22.16
CA ASP A 127 -2.76 -16.27 23.54
C ASP A 127 -4.28 -16.41 23.65
N SER A 128 -5.06 -15.81 22.70
CA SER A 128 -6.53 -15.78 22.79
C SER A 128 -7.25 -16.84 21.96
N THR A 129 -6.55 -17.60 21.08
CA THR A 129 -7.23 -18.54 20.18
C THR A 129 -6.86 -20.01 20.44
N PRO A 130 -7.75 -20.96 20.10
CA PRO A 130 -7.41 -22.39 20.16
C PRO A 130 -6.33 -22.79 19.14
N TYR A 131 -6.03 -21.96 18.15
CA TYR A 131 -4.99 -22.21 17.17
C TYR A 131 -3.59 -22.13 17.79
N GLY A 132 -3.33 -21.14 18.65
CA GLY A 132 -2.13 -21.00 19.46
C GLY A 132 -0.81 -20.93 18.67
N LYS A 133 -0.84 -20.44 17.41
CA LYS A 133 0.35 -20.34 16.56
C LYS A 133 0.40 -18.97 15.88
N ASP A 134 1.61 -18.47 15.74
CA ASP A 134 1.89 -17.21 15.05
C ASP A 134 1.90 -17.41 13.53
N VAL A 135 0.79 -16.99 12.87
CA VAL A 135 0.64 -17.12 11.41
C VAL A 135 1.58 -16.20 10.64
N LEU A 136 1.91 -15.03 11.20
CA LEU A 136 2.85 -14.10 10.54
C LEU A 136 4.27 -14.66 10.55
N LYS A 137 4.68 -15.35 11.61
CA LYS A 137 5.99 -16.00 11.67
C LYS A 137 6.10 -17.13 10.65
N MET A 138 5.06 -17.96 10.57
CA MET A 138 5.00 -19.05 9.58
C MET A 138 5.07 -18.50 8.15
N LEU A 139 4.32 -17.43 7.87
CA LEU A 139 4.31 -16.78 6.56
C LEU A 139 5.66 -16.11 6.24
N ALA A 140 6.26 -15.40 7.20
CA ALA A 140 7.56 -14.73 7.03
C ALA A 140 8.68 -15.71 6.71
N GLU A 141 8.70 -16.86 7.39
CA GLU A 141 9.67 -17.93 7.13
C GLU A 141 9.54 -18.48 5.71
N GLU A 142 8.30 -18.72 5.26
CA GLU A 142 8.07 -19.25 3.92
C GLU A 142 8.32 -18.20 2.82
N CYS A 143 7.92 -16.96 3.03
CA CYS A 143 8.24 -15.85 2.12
C CYS A 143 9.74 -15.71 1.90
N ARG A 144 10.53 -15.78 2.98
CA ARG A 144 12.00 -15.71 2.91
C ARG A 144 12.60 -16.88 2.12
N LYS A 145 12.13 -18.11 2.35
CA LYS A 145 12.57 -19.30 1.61
C LYS A 145 12.32 -19.18 0.11
N GLN A 146 11.20 -18.55 -0.26
CA GLN A 146 10.77 -18.48 -1.65
C GLN A 146 11.07 -17.15 -2.35
N GLY A 147 11.71 -16.20 -1.67
CA GLY A 147 12.12 -14.91 -2.23
C GLY A 147 10.96 -13.93 -2.46
N ILE A 148 9.88 -14.05 -1.69
CA ILE A 148 8.77 -13.10 -1.66
C ILE A 148 9.02 -12.11 -0.51
N LYS A 149 8.90 -10.81 -0.75
CA LYS A 149 8.99 -9.81 0.32
C LYS A 149 7.67 -9.72 1.08
N LEU A 150 7.75 -9.63 2.42
CA LEU A 150 6.59 -9.54 3.30
C LEU A 150 6.52 -8.14 3.91
N PHE A 151 5.37 -7.49 3.77
CA PHE A 151 5.01 -6.23 4.41
C PHE A 151 3.94 -6.49 5.46
N PHE A 152 3.98 -5.74 6.55
CA PHE A 152 2.94 -5.77 7.56
C PHE A 152 2.05 -4.53 7.45
N TYR A 153 0.75 -4.74 7.19
CA TYR A 153 -0.24 -3.71 7.43
C TYR A 153 -0.42 -3.54 8.94
N TYR A 154 -0.43 -2.31 9.40
CA TYR A 154 -0.63 -1.97 10.80
C TYR A 154 -1.66 -0.83 10.93
N SER A 155 -2.77 -1.10 11.63
CA SER A 155 -3.77 -0.09 11.90
C SER A 155 -3.29 0.92 12.93
N LEU A 156 -3.35 2.20 12.58
CA LEU A 156 -3.14 3.32 13.49
C LEU A 156 -4.34 3.53 14.42
N LEU A 157 -5.57 3.25 13.93
CA LEU A 157 -6.78 3.33 14.74
C LEU A 157 -7.07 2.01 15.45
N ASP A 158 -7.85 2.09 16.55
CA ASP A 158 -8.20 0.95 17.37
C ASP A 158 -9.61 1.10 17.95
N TRP A 159 -10.47 0.12 17.69
CA TRP A 159 -11.84 0.09 18.23
C TRP A 159 -11.95 -0.68 19.55
N ASN A 160 -10.88 -1.35 19.99
CA ASN A 160 -10.88 -2.18 21.20
C ASN A 160 -10.28 -1.41 22.40
N ARG A 161 -9.13 -0.79 22.24
CA ARG A 161 -8.33 -0.26 23.33
C ARG A 161 -8.88 1.03 23.95
N ASP A 162 -8.81 1.11 25.30
CA ASP A 162 -9.21 2.29 26.07
C ASP A 162 -8.30 3.50 25.81
N ASP A 163 -7.00 3.27 25.66
CA ASP A 163 -6.00 4.32 25.47
C ASP A 163 -5.97 4.93 24.05
N TYR A 164 -6.72 4.35 23.08
CA TYR A 164 -7.05 5.05 21.84
C TYR A 164 -8.08 6.15 22.13
N PHE A 165 -7.62 7.19 22.84
CA PHE A 165 -8.41 8.30 23.32
C PHE A 165 -7.62 9.62 23.15
N PRO A 166 -8.20 10.71 22.56
CA PRO A 166 -9.62 10.86 22.19
C PRO A 166 -10.04 9.92 21.05
N ARG A 167 -11.33 9.54 21.09
CA ARG A 167 -11.88 8.67 20.04
C ARG A 167 -11.87 9.35 18.68
N GLY A 168 -11.60 8.55 17.65
CA GLY A 168 -11.72 8.97 16.27
C GLY A 168 -13.18 9.15 15.84
N ARG A 169 -13.40 9.28 14.54
CA ARG A 169 -14.71 9.43 13.94
C ARG A 169 -15.43 8.09 13.68
N THR A 170 -14.71 6.96 13.78
CA THR A 170 -15.28 5.62 13.65
C THR A 170 -15.37 4.90 14.98
N GLY A 171 -16.10 3.80 15.03
CA GLY A 171 -16.31 3.03 16.26
C GLY A 171 -17.10 3.77 17.35
N THR A 172 -17.77 4.87 17.02
CA THR A 172 -18.48 5.71 18.01
C THR A 172 -19.67 5.01 18.67
N GLY A 173 -20.26 4.02 18.01
CA GLY A 173 -21.35 3.19 18.54
C GLY A 173 -20.88 1.96 19.33
N ILE A 174 -19.58 1.66 19.35
CA ILE A 174 -19.04 0.49 20.05
C ILE A 174 -19.01 0.76 21.55
N ALA A 175 -19.76 -0.04 22.31
CA ALA A 175 -19.81 0.02 23.77
C ALA A 175 -18.65 -0.74 24.43
N GLY A 176 -18.40 -0.47 25.72
CA GLY A 176 -17.39 -1.19 26.53
C GLY A 176 -15.99 -0.64 26.47
N ARG A 177 -15.77 0.56 25.86
CA ARG A 177 -14.46 1.23 25.86
C ARG A 177 -14.39 2.27 26.98
N GLY A 178 -13.31 2.25 27.75
CA GLY A 178 -12.95 3.26 28.74
C GLY A 178 -12.29 4.49 28.12
N GLU A 179 -11.73 5.32 29.00
CA GLU A 179 -10.89 6.47 28.64
C GLU A 179 -9.46 6.21 29.14
N GLY A 180 -8.48 6.36 28.28
CA GLY A 180 -7.06 6.19 28.59
C GLY A 180 -6.24 7.36 28.10
N GLU A 181 -4.92 7.21 28.13
CA GLU A 181 -3.98 8.26 27.77
C GLU A 181 -3.38 7.98 26.39
N TRP A 182 -3.45 8.96 25.46
CA TRP A 182 -2.89 8.84 24.12
C TRP A 182 -1.42 8.41 24.08
N LYS A 183 -0.62 8.86 25.05
CA LYS A 183 0.80 8.47 25.18
C LYS A 183 0.98 6.97 25.39
N ASP A 184 0.04 6.32 26.09
CA ASP A 184 0.10 4.88 26.37
C ASP A 184 -0.26 4.08 25.11
N TYR A 185 -1.21 4.59 24.30
CA TYR A 185 -1.48 4.05 22.97
C TYR A 185 -0.26 4.14 22.04
N ILE A 186 0.41 5.28 21.98
CA ILE A 186 1.64 5.45 21.20
C ILE A 186 2.74 4.51 21.69
N ALA A 187 2.90 4.33 23.00
CA ALA A 187 3.87 3.39 23.57
C ALA A 187 3.54 1.93 23.18
N PHE A 188 2.28 1.54 23.27
CA PHE A 188 1.79 0.23 22.84
C PHE A 188 2.09 -0.01 21.34
N MET A 189 1.72 0.93 20.47
CA MET A 189 1.97 0.84 19.03
C MET A 189 3.47 0.68 18.73
N LYS A 190 4.33 1.48 19.38
CA LYS A 190 5.79 1.37 19.24
C LYS A 190 6.32 0.01 19.73
N ALA A 191 5.75 -0.58 20.79
CA ALA A 191 6.13 -1.90 21.28
C ALA A 191 5.81 -2.97 20.24
N GLN A 192 4.60 -3.01 19.69
CA GLN A 192 4.21 -3.95 18.65
C GLN A 192 5.02 -3.78 17.36
N LEU A 193 5.27 -2.56 16.92
CA LEU A 193 6.12 -2.31 15.75
C LEU A 193 7.54 -2.82 15.95
N LYS A 194 8.11 -2.68 17.16
CA LYS A 194 9.42 -3.27 17.49
C LYS A 194 9.40 -4.79 17.39
N GLU A 195 8.34 -5.45 17.85
CA GLU A 195 8.17 -6.89 17.72
C GLU A 195 8.14 -7.31 16.25
N LEU A 196 7.36 -6.63 15.40
CA LEU A 196 7.29 -6.88 13.98
C LEU A 196 8.63 -6.67 13.26
N LEU A 197 9.43 -5.70 13.71
CA LEU A 197 10.76 -5.41 13.14
C LEU A 197 11.88 -6.34 13.64
N THR A 198 11.67 -7.09 14.74
CA THR A 198 12.73 -7.92 15.34
C THR A 198 12.49 -9.42 15.23
N ASN A 199 11.22 -9.87 15.28
CA ASN A 199 10.91 -11.29 15.46
C ASN A 199 10.68 -12.05 14.14
N TYR A 200 10.55 -11.32 13.00
CA TYR A 200 10.15 -11.87 11.70
C TYR A 200 11.26 -11.86 10.66
N GLY A 201 12.48 -11.45 11.06
CA GLY A 201 13.62 -11.27 10.16
C GLY A 201 13.52 -10.01 9.32
N GLU A 202 14.17 -9.98 8.16
CA GLU A 202 14.08 -8.85 7.24
C GLU A 202 12.69 -8.79 6.61
N ILE A 203 12.01 -7.65 6.78
CA ILE A 203 10.70 -7.38 6.20
C ILE A 203 10.79 -6.38 5.03
N GLY A 204 9.80 -6.40 4.14
CA GLY A 204 9.69 -5.44 3.05
C GLY A 204 9.33 -4.04 3.52
N GLY A 205 8.50 -3.93 4.56
CA GLY A 205 8.10 -2.65 5.12
C GLY A 205 6.84 -2.70 5.98
N ILE A 206 6.39 -1.52 6.39
CA ILE A 206 5.17 -1.30 7.15
C ILE A 206 4.18 -0.47 6.32
N TRP A 207 2.96 -0.96 6.24
CA TRP A 207 1.81 -0.36 5.57
C TRP A 207 0.84 0.18 6.63
N PHE A 208 0.87 1.49 6.91
CA PHE A 208 0.00 2.11 7.90
C PHE A 208 -1.36 2.48 7.31
N ASP A 209 -2.39 2.41 8.16
CA ASP A 209 -3.75 2.85 7.83
C ASP A 209 -4.46 3.43 9.05
N GLY A 210 -5.49 4.26 8.84
CA GLY A 210 -6.33 4.78 9.91
C GLY A 210 -5.98 6.19 10.39
N HIS A 211 -4.97 6.87 9.82
CA HIS A 211 -4.67 8.27 10.11
C HIS A 211 -5.91 9.17 9.97
N TRP A 212 -6.71 8.92 8.97
CA TRP A 212 -7.93 9.66 8.63
C TRP A 212 -9.01 9.60 9.74
N ASP A 213 -8.94 8.62 10.64
CA ASP A 213 -9.92 8.48 11.74
C ASP A 213 -9.81 9.62 12.76
N GLN A 214 -8.62 10.15 13.00
CA GLN A 214 -8.36 11.27 13.90
C GLN A 214 -8.49 12.65 13.23
N LYS A 215 -9.02 12.72 12.01
CA LYS A 215 -9.33 13.98 11.32
C LYS A 215 -10.80 14.32 11.44
N ASP A 216 -11.10 15.62 11.57
CA ASP A 216 -12.47 16.09 11.39
C ASP A 216 -12.91 15.89 9.93
N TRP A 217 -14.19 15.64 9.74
CA TRP A 217 -14.80 15.50 8.44
C TRP A 217 -16.06 16.38 8.35
N ASP A 218 -16.07 17.35 7.43
CA ASP A 218 -17.15 18.28 7.22
C ASP A 218 -18.18 17.82 6.15
N GLY A 219 -18.06 16.58 5.67
CA GLY A 219 -18.84 16.03 4.57
C GLY A 219 -18.25 16.25 3.18
N LYS A 220 -17.15 17.00 3.06
CA LYS A 220 -16.47 17.31 1.79
C LYS A 220 -14.96 17.14 1.84
N LYS A 221 -14.32 17.46 2.96
CA LYS A 221 -12.87 17.38 3.14
C LYS A 221 -12.50 17.00 4.57
N PHE A 222 -11.32 16.45 4.71
CA PHE A 222 -10.71 16.23 6.02
C PHE A 222 -10.20 17.55 6.60
N GLY A 223 -10.49 17.75 7.88
CA GLY A 223 -9.98 18.83 8.70
C GLY A 223 -8.59 18.56 9.28
N ALA A 224 -8.24 19.28 10.35
CA ALA A 224 -7.01 19.06 11.08
C ALA A 224 -7.00 17.72 11.82
N VAL A 225 -5.80 17.16 12.01
CA VAL A 225 -5.60 15.96 12.84
C VAL A 225 -5.70 16.36 14.32
N LYS A 226 -6.45 15.58 15.11
CA LYS A 226 -6.73 15.87 16.53
C LYS A 226 -5.61 15.50 17.49
N VAL A 227 -4.73 14.59 17.07
CA VAL A 227 -3.70 13.98 17.90
C VAL A 227 -2.32 14.11 17.24
N ASN A 228 -1.26 14.00 18.04
CA ASN A 228 0.08 13.81 17.52
C ASN A 228 0.37 12.31 17.38
N TRP A 229 0.62 11.84 16.15
CA TRP A 229 0.98 10.47 15.84
C TRP A 229 2.46 10.15 16.13
N HIS A 230 3.31 11.17 16.35
CA HIS A 230 4.75 11.02 16.52
C HIS A 230 5.41 10.26 15.35
N TYR A 231 5.04 10.60 14.11
CA TYR A 231 5.58 9.92 12.92
C TYR A 231 7.09 10.05 12.80
N ASP A 232 7.67 11.18 13.17
CA ASP A 232 9.11 11.37 13.21
C ASP A 232 9.82 10.31 14.08
N GLU A 233 9.28 10.02 15.25
CA GLU A 233 9.81 8.99 16.13
C GLU A 233 9.54 7.58 15.63
N ILE A 234 8.33 7.30 15.10
CA ILE A 234 7.93 5.97 14.63
C ILE A 234 8.66 5.61 13.35
N TYR A 235 8.67 6.50 12.35
CA TYR A 235 9.35 6.26 11.08
C TYR A 235 10.87 6.19 11.28
N GLY A 236 11.42 7.10 12.11
CA GLY A 236 12.83 7.05 12.50
C GLY A 236 13.23 5.75 13.18
N MET A 237 12.39 5.21 14.06
CA MET A 237 12.60 3.90 14.71
C MET A 237 12.60 2.76 13.67
N ILE A 238 11.66 2.76 12.73
CA ILE A 238 11.58 1.72 11.68
C ILE A 238 12.84 1.73 10.82
N HIS A 239 13.22 2.90 10.30
CA HIS A 239 14.43 3.04 9.46
C HIS A 239 15.73 2.75 10.22
N GLN A 240 15.78 3.06 11.52
CA GLN A 240 16.95 2.73 12.34
C GLN A 240 17.07 1.21 12.56
N MET A 241 15.96 0.51 12.77
CA MET A 241 15.95 -0.94 13.04
C MET A 241 16.11 -1.76 11.77
N GLN A 242 15.47 -1.35 10.68
CA GLN A 242 15.55 -1.99 9.37
C GLN A 242 15.63 -0.93 8.25
N PRO A 243 16.83 -0.45 7.88
CA PRO A 243 17.00 0.63 6.92
C PRO A 243 16.35 0.39 5.55
N GLN A 244 16.25 -0.88 5.13
CA GLN A 244 15.62 -1.29 3.86
C GLN A 244 14.09 -1.39 3.95
N ALA A 245 13.49 -1.39 5.16
CA ALA A 245 12.05 -1.50 5.31
C ALA A 245 11.35 -0.22 4.82
N LEU A 246 10.42 -0.38 3.88
CA LEU A 246 9.70 0.73 3.28
C LEU A 246 8.48 1.12 4.13
N ILE A 247 8.23 2.40 4.24
CA ILE A 247 7.10 2.95 4.97
C ILE A 247 6.12 3.59 4.00
N GLY A 248 4.86 3.20 4.08
CA GLY A 248 3.74 3.87 3.45
C GLY A 248 2.59 4.04 4.41
N ASN A 249 1.73 5.04 4.17
CA ASN A 249 0.61 5.35 5.03
C ASN A 249 -0.61 5.78 4.20
N ASN A 250 -1.73 5.08 4.38
CA ASN A 250 -2.99 5.33 3.67
C ASN A 250 -3.76 6.50 4.31
N HIS A 251 -3.19 7.68 4.26
CA HIS A 251 -3.75 8.89 4.89
C HIS A 251 -4.47 9.83 3.91
N HIS A 252 -4.47 9.52 2.61
CA HIS A 252 -5.12 10.27 1.53
C HIS A 252 -4.66 11.73 1.39
N ILE A 253 -3.40 12.02 1.69
CA ILE A 253 -2.74 13.32 1.52
C ILE A 253 -1.38 13.14 0.83
N GLY A 254 -0.66 14.26 0.61
CA GLY A 254 0.71 14.21 0.13
C GLY A 254 1.66 13.48 1.09
N VAL A 255 2.79 13.08 0.58
CA VAL A 255 3.82 12.30 1.32
C VAL A 255 4.24 13.04 2.60
N ILE A 256 4.23 12.35 3.72
CA ILE A 256 4.79 12.82 4.99
C ILE A 256 6.28 12.45 5.04
N GLU A 257 7.10 13.30 5.65
CA GLU A 257 8.54 13.07 5.78
C GLU A 257 8.83 11.72 6.45
N GLY A 258 9.68 10.91 5.83
CA GLY A 258 9.99 9.55 6.27
C GLY A 258 9.21 8.46 5.56
N GLU A 259 8.23 8.79 4.73
CA GLU A 259 7.53 7.81 3.89
C GLU A 259 8.34 7.47 2.63
N ASP A 260 8.30 6.20 2.25
CA ASP A 260 9.08 5.63 1.15
C ASP A 260 8.25 5.36 -0.09
N PHE A 261 6.93 5.26 0.04
CA PHE A 261 5.99 5.15 -1.06
C PHE A 261 4.64 5.77 -0.70
N GLN A 262 3.94 6.28 -1.72
CA GLN A 262 2.63 6.90 -1.57
C GLN A 262 1.53 5.95 -2.02
N MET A 263 0.43 5.96 -1.28
CA MET A 263 -0.68 5.03 -1.47
C MET A 263 -1.91 5.70 -2.05
N PHE A 264 -2.66 4.90 -2.82
CA PHE A 264 -3.95 5.26 -3.40
C PHE A 264 -4.91 4.10 -3.19
N GLU A 265 -6.08 4.37 -2.62
CA GLU A 265 -7.07 3.33 -2.36
C GLU A 265 -8.16 3.37 -3.42
N LYS A 266 -8.29 2.29 -4.19
CA LYS A 266 -9.29 2.08 -5.26
C LYS A 266 -9.27 3.10 -6.41
N ASP A 267 -8.48 4.16 -6.29
CA ASP A 267 -8.26 5.17 -7.31
C ASP A 267 -6.85 5.09 -7.89
N LEU A 268 -6.70 5.17 -9.19
CA LEU A 268 -5.38 5.33 -9.81
C LEU A 268 -4.80 6.70 -9.46
N PRO A 269 -3.45 6.85 -9.39
CA PRO A 269 -2.82 8.11 -9.05
C PRO A 269 -3.32 9.29 -9.88
N GLY A 270 -3.86 10.31 -9.21
CA GLY A 270 -4.45 11.50 -9.83
C GLY A 270 -5.94 11.41 -10.15
N ASN A 271 -6.56 10.25 -9.98
CA ASN A 271 -8.02 10.10 -10.03
C ASN A 271 -8.62 10.31 -8.64
N ASN A 272 -9.91 10.64 -8.59
CA ASN A 272 -10.67 10.75 -7.34
C ASN A 272 -12.12 10.34 -7.60
N THR A 273 -12.33 9.08 -7.95
CA THR A 273 -13.67 8.51 -8.19
C THR A 273 -14.35 8.10 -6.90
N THR A 274 -13.56 7.79 -5.86
CA THR A 274 -14.02 7.43 -4.52
C THR A 274 -14.45 8.64 -3.69
N GLY A 275 -13.95 9.84 -4.02
CA GLY A 275 -14.21 11.08 -3.29
C GLY A 275 -13.22 11.37 -2.15
N TRP A 276 -12.30 10.45 -1.84
CA TRP A 276 -11.23 10.66 -0.85
C TRP A 276 -9.81 10.45 -1.41
N GLY A 277 -9.68 10.34 -2.75
CA GLY A 277 -8.38 10.21 -3.40
C GLY A 277 -7.45 11.38 -3.15
N THR A 278 -6.16 11.12 -3.13
CA THR A 278 -5.14 12.17 -2.99
C THR A 278 -5.17 13.10 -4.22
N PRO A 279 -5.23 14.42 -4.03
CA PRO A 279 -5.20 15.38 -5.14
C PRO A 279 -3.97 15.21 -6.04
N ALA A 280 -4.14 15.40 -7.35
CA ALA A 280 -3.08 15.19 -8.33
C ALA A 280 -1.83 16.05 -8.11
N ASP A 281 -2.00 17.26 -7.57
CA ASP A 281 -0.92 18.19 -7.20
C ASP A 281 -0.17 17.80 -5.92
N GLN A 282 -0.65 16.78 -5.19
CA GLN A 282 -0.03 16.22 -4.00
C GLN A 282 0.65 14.85 -4.26
N ILE A 283 0.72 14.42 -5.51
CA ILE A 283 1.48 13.22 -5.87
C ILE A 283 2.98 13.52 -5.75
N GLY A 284 3.66 12.77 -4.88
CA GLY A 284 5.09 12.91 -4.62
C GLY A 284 5.98 12.24 -5.66
N THR A 285 7.27 12.25 -5.39
CA THR A 285 8.30 11.64 -6.25
C THR A 285 8.71 10.23 -5.80
N VAL A 286 8.19 9.78 -4.66
CA VAL A 286 8.40 8.42 -4.15
C VAL A 286 7.65 7.38 -4.99
N PRO A 287 7.98 6.08 -4.90
CA PRO A 287 7.18 5.01 -5.50
C PRO A 287 5.69 5.12 -5.18
N LEU A 288 4.84 4.70 -6.12
CA LEU A 288 3.39 4.75 -5.96
C LEU A 288 2.81 3.34 -5.86
N GLU A 289 1.78 3.17 -5.05
CA GLU A 289 1.02 1.93 -4.93
C GLU A 289 -0.47 2.22 -4.91
N VAL A 290 -1.24 1.50 -5.70
CA VAL A 290 -2.70 1.47 -5.60
C VAL A 290 -3.15 0.13 -5.05
N CYS A 291 -4.05 0.14 -4.07
CA CYS A 291 -4.67 -1.07 -3.57
C CYS A 291 -6.12 -1.20 -4.06
N GLU A 292 -6.50 -2.43 -4.42
CA GLU A 292 -7.83 -2.75 -4.96
C GLU A 292 -8.29 -4.14 -4.50
N THR A 293 -9.60 -4.36 -4.50
CA THR A 293 -10.23 -5.64 -4.14
C THR A 293 -10.66 -6.43 -5.37
N ILE A 294 -10.68 -7.76 -5.27
CA ILE A 294 -11.26 -8.63 -6.29
C ILE A 294 -12.80 -8.52 -6.30
N ASN A 295 -13.40 -8.38 -5.12
CA ASN A 295 -14.83 -8.12 -4.89
C ASN A 295 -15.03 -6.74 -4.26
N GLY A 296 -16.09 -6.51 -3.48
CA GLY A 296 -16.36 -5.20 -2.85
C GLY A 296 -15.68 -5.01 -1.49
N SER A 297 -15.45 -6.12 -0.76
CA SER A 297 -14.93 -6.12 0.62
C SER A 297 -13.44 -6.42 0.68
N TRP A 298 -12.75 -5.88 1.70
CA TRP A 298 -11.36 -6.23 1.99
C TRP A 298 -11.30 -7.59 2.72
N GLY A 299 -11.99 -7.74 3.84
CA GLY A 299 -12.12 -9.00 4.59
C GLY A 299 -13.11 -9.98 3.95
N PHE A 300 -13.14 -11.20 4.47
CA PHE A 300 -14.09 -12.22 4.05
C PHE A 300 -15.53 -11.78 4.29
N ASN A 301 -16.35 -11.81 3.22
CA ASN A 301 -17.76 -11.40 3.28
C ASN A 301 -18.64 -12.37 2.47
N LEU A 302 -19.57 -13.05 3.12
CA LEU A 302 -20.49 -14.01 2.51
C LEU A 302 -21.54 -13.37 1.61
N GLN A 303 -21.86 -12.08 1.85
CA GLN A 303 -22.86 -11.35 1.08
C GLN A 303 -22.27 -10.75 -0.20
N ASP A 304 -20.96 -10.55 -0.23
CA ASP A 304 -20.25 -9.93 -1.36
C ASP A 304 -19.92 -10.96 -2.44
N ARG A 305 -20.88 -11.16 -3.35
CA ARG A 305 -20.79 -12.13 -4.44
C ARG A 305 -20.37 -11.53 -5.78
N LYS A 306 -20.24 -10.19 -5.85
CA LYS A 306 -19.89 -9.49 -7.08
C LYS A 306 -18.38 -9.37 -7.20
N HIS A 307 -17.78 -10.22 -8.03
CA HIS A 307 -16.35 -10.22 -8.29
C HIS A 307 -16.05 -9.52 -9.62
N LYS A 308 -14.94 -8.80 -9.68
CA LYS A 308 -14.38 -8.31 -10.93
C LYS A 308 -14.02 -9.49 -11.85
N THR A 309 -14.21 -9.32 -13.12
CA THR A 309 -13.81 -10.29 -14.15
C THR A 309 -12.29 -10.34 -14.27
N GLU A 310 -11.76 -11.39 -14.85
CA GLU A 310 -10.33 -11.54 -15.14
C GLU A 310 -9.82 -10.41 -16.03
N LYS A 311 -10.61 -10.01 -17.02
CA LYS A 311 -10.34 -8.85 -17.89
C LYS A 311 -10.22 -7.56 -17.10
N GLU A 312 -11.18 -7.25 -16.21
CA GLU A 312 -11.16 -6.05 -15.38
C GLU A 312 -9.93 -6.00 -14.46
N LEU A 313 -9.55 -7.14 -13.87
CA LEU A 313 -8.37 -7.22 -12.99
C LEU A 313 -7.05 -7.04 -13.77
N ILE A 314 -6.92 -7.66 -14.94
CA ILE A 314 -5.76 -7.49 -15.81
C ILE A 314 -5.67 -6.06 -16.32
N HIS A 315 -6.78 -5.47 -16.76
CA HIS A 315 -6.83 -4.06 -17.15
C HIS A 315 -6.44 -3.12 -16.00
N TYR A 316 -6.84 -3.44 -14.77
CA TYR A 316 -6.47 -2.63 -13.61
C TYR A 316 -4.96 -2.69 -13.35
N LEU A 317 -4.33 -3.87 -13.45
CA LEU A 317 -2.87 -4.03 -13.35
C LEU A 317 -2.13 -3.24 -14.45
N ILE A 318 -2.60 -3.34 -15.69
CA ILE A 318 -2.03 -2.60 -16.82
C ILE A 318 -2.16 -1.08 -16.59
N LYS A 319 -3.35 -0.62 -16.19
CA LYS A 319 -3.60 0.79 -15.88
C LYS A 319 -2.71 1.26 -14.74
N ALA A 320 -2.60 0.50 -13.63
CA ALA A 320 -1.71 0.84 -12.52
C ALA A 320 -0.26 1.03 -13.00
N ALA A 321 0.28 0.09 -13.79
CA ALA A 321 1.61 0.20 -14.36
C ALA A 321 1.77 1.43 -15.28
N GLY A 322 0.77 1.72 -16.12
CA GLY A 322 0.74 2.88 -17.01
C GLY A 322 0.66 4.22 -16.27
N TYR A 323 0.07 4.24 -15.07
CA TYR A 323 0.10 5.39 -14.16
C TYR A 323 1.38 5.45 -13.31
N GLY A 324 2.29 4.49 -13.47
CA GLY A 324 3.56 4.42 -12.74
C GLY A 324 3.47 3.81 -11.35
N SER A 325 2.34 3.20 -11.02
CA SER A 325 2.01 2.63 -9.72
C SER A 325 2.17 1.11 -9.69
N ASN A 326 2.41 0.55 -8.51
CA ASN A 326 2.20 -0.87 -8.24
C ASN A 326 0.70 -1.13 -8.06
N LEU A 327 0.26 -2.37 -8.33
CA LEU A 327 -1.04 -2.88 -7.87
C LEU A 327 -0.83 -3.79 -6.68
N LEU A 328 -1.50 -3.48 -5.57
CA LEU A 328 -1.64 -4.35 -4.39
C LEU A 328 -3.07 -4.90 -4.40
N LEU A 329 -3.26 -6.15 -4.87
CA LEU A 329 -4.57 -6.76 -5.07
C LEU A 329 -4.98 -7.61 -3.87
N ASN A 330 -6.17 -7.32 -3.32
CA ASN A 330 -6.61 -7.88 -2.06
C ASN A 330 -7.36 -9.21 -2.18
N VAL A 331 -7.10 -10.07 -1.20
CA VAL A 331 -7.91 -11.25 -0.87
C VAL A 331 -8.34 -11.20 0.60
N GLY A 332 -9.56 -11.70 0.87
CA GLY A 332 -10.07 -11.91 2.23
C GLY A 332 -10.15 -13.40 2.53
N PRO A 333 -9.18 -14.00 3.23
CA PRO A 333 -9.22 -15.42 3.57
C PRO A 333 -10.41 -15.77 4.48
N MET A 334 -10.92 -16.98 4.31
CA MET A 334 -11.95 -17.57 5.17
C MET A 334 -11.42 -17.82 6.58
N PRO A 335 -12.27 -17.97 7.60
CA PRO A 335 -11.82 -18.14 8.99
C PRO A 335 -10.98 -19.40 9.22
N ASN A 336 -11.09 -20.40 8.34
CA ASN A 336 -10.25 -21.62 8.41
C ASN A 336 -8.84 -21.46 7.83
N GLY A 337 -8.51 -20.30 7.25
CA GLY A 337 -7.20 -20.01 6.66
C GLY A 337 -7.07 -20.26 5.16
N LYS A 338 -8.12 -20.74 4.49
CA LYS A 338 -8.11 -20.90 3.02
C LYS A 338 -8.48 -19.59 2.31
N ILE A 339 -7.75 -19.30 1.23
CA ILE A 339 -8.15 -18.24 0.30
C ILE A 339 -9.34 -18.71 -0.53
N GLN A 340 -10.32 -17.83 -0.73
CA GLN A 340 -11.54 -18.16 -1.44
C GLN A 340 -11.24 -18.72 -2.85
N PRO A 341 -11.90 -19.82 -3.28
CA PRO A 341 -11.60 -20.45 -4.58
C PRO A 341 -11.73 -19.51 -5.77
N LYS A 342 -12.72 -18.59 -5.73
CA LYS A 342 -12.91 -17.59 -6.81
C LYS A 342 -11.71 -16.62 -6.89
N HIS A 343 -11.16 -16.20 -5.76
CA HIS A 343 -9.97 -15.37 -5.71
C HIS A 343 -8.74 -16.12 -6.28
N GLN A 344 -8.56 -17.39 -5.92
CA GLN A 344 -7.48 -18.23 -6.48
C GLN A 344 -7.59 -18.34 -8.01
N THR A 345 -8.80 -18.52 -8.54
CA THR A 345 -9.05 -18.57 -10.00
C THR A 345 -8.65 -17.25 -10.67
N SER A 346 -9.06 -16.12 -10.10
CA SER A 346 -8.73 -14.80 -10.63
C SER A 346 -7.22 -14.53 -10.62
N LEU A 347 -6.55 -14.86 -9.51
CA LEU A 347 -5.09 -14.72 -9.38
C LEU A 347 -4.33 -15.58 -10.37
N LYS A 348 -4.79 -16.83 -10.58
CA LYS A 348 -4.20 -17.72 -11.57
C LYS A 348 -4.31 -17.15 -12.98
N ALA A 349 -5.48 -16.62 -13.37
CA ALA A 349 -5.69 -16.03 -14.69
C ALA A 349 -4.75 -14.83 -14.92
N MET A 350 -4.57 -13.96 -13.91
CA MET A 350 -3.60 -12.86 -13.98
C MET A 350 -2.17 -13.36 -14.15
N GLY A 351 -1.80 -14.43 -13.42
CA GLY A 351 -0.50 -15.07 -13.56
C GLY A 351 -0.26 -15.66 -14.95
N ASP A 352 -1.26 -16.31 -15.52
CA ASP A 352 -1.16 -16.89 -16.86
C ASP A 352 -1.01 -15.79 -17.95
N TRP A 353 -1.67 -14.64 -17.78
CA TRP A 353 -1.45 -13.46 -18.62
C TRP A 353 -0.03 -12.88 -18.45
N LEU A 354 0.45 -12.73 -17.20
CA LEU A 354 1.77 -12.20 -16.89
C LEU A 354 2.93 -13.09 -17.36
N LYS A 355 2.75 -14.41 -17.46
CA LYS A 355 3.75 -15.31 -18.06
C LYS A 355 4.05 -14.95 -19.51
N LYS A 356 3.08 -14.35 -20.23
CA LYS A 356 3.21 -13.92 -21.63
C LYS A 356 3.64 -12.46 -21.75
N HIS A 357 3.13 -11.60 -20.88
CA HIS A 357 3.22 -10.15 -21.00
C HIS A 357 4.03 -9.47 -19.88
N GLY A 358 4.64 -10.21 -18.96
CA GLY A 358 5.31 -9.67 -17.79
C GLY A 358 6.44 -8.68 -18.08
N GLU A 359 7.10 -8.79 -19.26
CA GLU A 359 8.13 -7.81 -19.64
C GLU A 359 7.59 -6.40 -19.87
N THR A 360 6.29 -6.27 -20.18
CA THR A 360 5.62 -4.99 -20.40
C THR A 360 5.16 -4.32 -19.11
N ILE A 361 5.26 -5.06 -17.97
CA ILE A 361 4.82 -4.64 -16.63
C ILE A 361 6.02 -4.50 -15.69
N TYR A 362 6.79 -5.59 -15.46
CA TYR A 362 7.87 -5.58 -14.48
C TYR A 362 9.08 -4.76 -14.92
N GLY A 363 9.60 -3.96 -13.97
CA GLY A 363 10.76 -3.10 -14.25
C GLY A 363 10.47 -1.98 -15.23
N THR A 364 9.20 -1.68 -15.49
CA THR A 364 8.80 -0.55 -16.33
C THR A 364 8.58 0.72 -15.50
N ARG A 365 8.42 1.83 -16.18
CA ARG A 365 7.96 3.13 -15.65
C ARG A 365 6.77 3.59 -16.49
N ARG A 366 6.09 4.64 -16.05
CA ARG A 366 5.04 5.29 -16.86
C ARG A 366 5.61 5.62 -18.25
N GLY A 367 4.86 5.25 -19.29
CA GLY A 367 5.24 5.56 -20.66
C GLY A 367 4.97 7.02 -21.04
N PRO A 368 5.52 7.48 -22.19
CA PRO A 368 5.40 8.86 -22.66
C PRO A 368 4.03 9.16 -23.28
N ILE A 369 3.22 8.16 -23.60
CA ILE A 369 1.88 8.33 -24.14
C ILE A 369 0.91 8.40 -22.95
N PRO A 370 0.18 9.52 -22.76
CA PRO A 370 -0.75 9.67 -21.67
C PRO A 370 -1.82 8.57 -21.67
N PRO A 371 -2.14 7.97 -20.52
CA PRO A 371 -3.16 6.94 -20.42
C PRO A 371 -4.57 7.51 -20.63
N ASN A 372 -5.44 6.71 -21.23
CA ASN A 372 -6.88 6.96 -21.33
C ASN A 372 -7.66 5.64 -21.16
N GLU A 373 -8.96 5.62 -21.46
CA GLU A 373 -9.78 4.42 -21.31
C GLU A 373 -9.45 3.32 -22.33
N ASP A 374 -8.96 3.70 -23.52
CA ASP A 374 -8.72 2.81 -24.63
C ASP A 374 -7.32 2.20 -24.64
N PHE A 375 -6.34 2.92 -24.11
CA PHE A 375 -4.95 2.46 -24.07
C PHE A 375 -4.15 3.12 -22.96
N VAL A 376 -3.07 2.44 -22.55
CA VAL A 376 -2.05 2.99 -21.64
C VAL A 376 -0.66 2.62 -22.16
N SER A 377 0.36 3.35 -21.71
CA SER A 377 1.74 3.03 -22.06
C SER A 377 2.64 2.81 -20.85
N THR A 378 3.55 1.83 -20.98
CA THR A 378 4.67 1.61 -20.05
C THR A 378 5.98 1.74 -20.82
N GLN A 379 7.08 1.99 -20.11
CA GLN A 379 8.40 2.13 -20.72
C GLN A 379 9.48 1.39 -19.94
N LYS A 380 10.34 0.68 -20.68
CA LYS A 380 11.55 0.04 -20.16
C LYS A 380 12.74 0.41 -21.03
N GLY A 381 13.63 1.24 -20.51
CA GLY A 381 14.77 1.76 -21.30
C GLY A 381 14.31 2.49 -22.57
N LYS A 382 14.73 2.01 -23.73
CA LYS A 382 14.36 2.56 -25.06
C LYS A 382 13.13 1.89 -25.67
N THR A 383 12.41 1.09 -24.95
CA THR A 383 11.19 0.42 -25.44
C THR A 383 9.98 0.95 -24.71
N VAL A 384 8.98 1.39 -25.46
CA VAL A 384 7.65 1.73 -24.95
C VAL A 384 6.69 0.62 -25.39
N PHE A 385 5.89 0.15 -24.44
CA PHE A 385 4.80 -0.79 -24.69
C PHE A 385 3.49 -0.03 -24.60
N VAL A 386 2.68 -0.11 -25.63
CA VAL A 386 1.32 0.45 -25.64
C VAL A 386 0.34 -0.72 -25.57
N HIS A 387 -0.40 -0.76 -24.47
CA HIS A 387 -1.46 -1.72 -24.22
C HIS A 387 -2.76 -1.17 -24.75
N LEU A 388 -3.32 -1.83 -25.78
CA LEU A 388 -4.61 -1.51 -26.37
C LEU A 388 -5.69 -2.29 -25.61
N LEU A 389 -6.45 -1.59 -24.77
CA LEU A 389 -7.49 -2.17 -23.90
C LEU A 389 -8.86 -2.22 -24.57
N ASN A 390 -9.09 -1.35 -25.58
CA ASN A 390 -10.30 -1.34 -26.39
C ASN A 390 -9.99 -1.92 -27.77
N PRO A 391 -10.45 -3.14 -28.11
CA PRO A 391 -10.18 -3.77 -29.40
C PRO A 391 -10.87 -3.11 -30.58
N GLU A 392 -11.86 -2.22 -30.36
CA GLU A 392 -12.67 -1.60 -31.41
C GLU A 392 -11.97 -0.42 -32.10
N ILE A 393 -10.91 0.14 -31.52
CA ILE A 393 -10.22 1.28 -32.13
C ILE A 393 -9.26 0.85 -33.23
N ASP A 394 -9.27 1.56 -34.35
CA ASP A 394 -8.39 1.31 -35.50
C ASP A 394 -7.17 2.21 -35.58
N VAL A 395 -7.17 3.29 -34.81
CA VAL A 395 -6.05 4.24 -34.71
C VAL A 395 -5.82 4.62 -33.26
N ILE A 396 -4.59 4.42 -32.76
CA ILE A 396 -4.16 5.02 -31.52
C ILE A 396 -3.72 6.44 -31.84
N HIS A 397 -4.39 7.43 -31.26
CA HIS A 397 -4.03 8.83 -31.36
C HIS A 397 -3.62 9.39 -30.02
N ALA A 398 -2.45 10.04 -29.96
CA ALA A 398 -1.97 10.77 -28.81
C ALA A 398 -1.46 12.14 -29.29
N ASP A 399 -1.68 13.16 -28.46
CA ASP A 399 -1.11 14.48 -28.65
C ASP A 399 0.42 14.41 -28.74
N GLU A 400 1.11 15.50 -28.81
CA GLU A 400 2.56 15.54 -28.96
C GLU A 400 3.27 14.59 -27.99
N VAL A 401 3.94 13.58 -28.54
CA VAL A 401 4.77 12.62 -27.78
C VAL A 401 6.24 13.03 -27.95
N PRO A 402 6.91 13.53 -26.92
CA PRO A 402 8.24 14.16 -27.03
C PRO A 402 9.35 13.12 -27.15
N VAL A 403 9.15 12.09 -27.99
CA VAL A 403 10.14 11.02 -28.22
C VAL A 403 10.42 10.80 -29.71
N ARG A 404 11.67 10.43 -30.03
CA ARG A 404 12.07 10.07 -31.40
C ARG A 404 11.86 8.57 -31.62
N ILE A 405 10.87 8.22 -32.41
CA ILE A 405 10.50 6.84 -32.74
C ILE A 405 11.41 6.31 -33.85
N ARG A 406 11.95 5.10 -33.67
CA ARG A 406 12.69 4.33 -34.67
C ARG A 406 11.75 3.44 -35.47
N GLY A 407 10.81 2.79 -34.79
CA GLY A 407 9.81 1.91 -35.40
C GLY A 407 8.75 1.50 -34.42
N ILE A 408 7.61 1.06 -34.95
CA ILE A 408 6.47 0.57 -34.19
C ILE A 408 6.11 -0.82 -34.71
N TYR A 409 5.86 -1.76 -33.82
CA TYR A 409 5.66 -3.17 -34.16
C TYR A 409 4.52 -3.78 -33.33
N ASP A 410 3.77 -4.68 -33.94
CA ASP A 410 2.95 -5.65 -33.20
C ASP A 410 3.90 -6.54 -32.36
N MET A 411 3.68 -6.60 -31.07
CA MET A 411 4.56 -7.34 -30.16
C MET A 411 4.53 -8.86 -30.42
N ASN A 412 3.38 -9.41 -30.82
CA ASN A 412 3.20 -10.85 -31.04
C ASN A 412 3.84 -11.33 -32.30
N THR A 413 3.67 -10.58 -33.40
CA THR A 413 4.10 -10.99 -34.76
C THR A 413 5.37 -10.32 -35.23
N ASN A 414 5.82 -9.29 -34.51
CA ASN A 414 6.91 -8.37 -34.88
C ASN A 414 6.70 -7.66 -36.22
N LYS A 415 5.43 -7.62 -36.70
CA LYS A 415 5.06 -6.91 -37.93
C LYS A 415 5.14 -5.40 -37.67
N LYS A 416 5.80 -4.69 -38.61
CA LYS A 416 5.89 -3.23 -38.53
C LYS A 416 4.54 -2.59 -38.81
N LEU A 417 4.17 -1.61 -37.98
CA LEU A 417 2.92 -0.85 -38.10
C LEU A 417 3.15 0.51 -38.75
N PRO A 418 2.20 0.97 -39.60
CA PRO A 418 2.22 2.35 -40.11
C PRO A 418 1.99 3.34 -38.96
N PHE A 419 2.75 4.43 -38.97
CA PHE A 419 2.56 5.50 -37.98
C PHE A 419 2.98 6.86 -38.57
N ARG A 420 2.44 7.93 -37.96
CA ARG A 420 2.84 9.33 -38.14
C ARG A 420 3.16 9.91 -36.76
N ASN A 421 4.25 10.64 -36.67
CA ASN A 421 4.62 11.41 -35.45
C ASN A 421 5.16 12.76 -35.89
N ASP A 422 4.32 13.80 -35.80
CA ASP A 422 4.60 15.16 -36.24
C ASP A 422 3.95 16.19 -35.30
N SER A 423 3.86 17.45 -35.71
CA SER A 423 3.24 18.53 -34.95
C SER A 423 1.75 18.36 -34.64
N PHE A 424 1.08 17.36 -35.25
CA PHE A 424 -0.30 17.01 -34.98
C PHE A 424 -0.44 15.81 -34.03
N GLY A 425 0.70 15.32 -33.48
CA GLY A 425 0.77 14.22 -32.54
C GLY A 425 1.21 12.89 -33.17
N LEU A 426 1.08 11.82 -32.37
CA LEU A 426 1.34 10.45 -32.76
C LEU A 426 0.03 9.78 -33.21
N ALA A 427 0.03 9.22 -34.42
CA ALA A 427 -1.04 8.35 -34.89
C ALA A 427 -0.46 7.00 -35.31
N ILE A 428 -1.00 5.89 -34.78
CA ILE A 428 -0.57 4.52 -35.08
C ILE A 428 -1.79 3.79 -35.68
N ASP A 429 -1.63 3.26 -36.89
CA ASP A 429 -2.67 2.43 -37.55
C ASP A 429 -2.59 1.01 -36.98
N VAL A 430 -3.65 0.59 -36.28
CA VAL A 430 -3.82 -0.72 -35.67
C VAL A 430 -4.97 -1.51 -36.28
N SER A 431 -5.56 -1.01 -37.38
CA SER A 431 -6.72 -1.62 -38.06
C SER A 431 -6.44 -3.02 -38.59
N THR A 432 -5.17 -3.34 -38.90
CA THR A 432 -4.74 -4.62 -39.46
C THR A 432 -4.27 -5.64 -38.42
N LEU A 433 -4.32 -5.27 -37.11
CA LEU A 433 -3.93 -6.18 -36.03
C LEU A 433 -5.03 -7.22 -35.76
N SER A 434 -4.59 -8.44 -35.41
CA SER A 434 -5.46 -9.39 -34.73
C SER A 434 -5.51 -8.98 -33.27
N LYS A 435 -6.60 -8.32 -32.86
CA LYS A 435 -6.77 -7.78 -31.55
C LYS A 435 -7.30 -8.83 -30.58
N ASP A 436 -6.69 -8.91 -29.42
CA ASP A 436 -7.13 -9.74 -28.30
C ASP A 436 -8.16 -8.97 -27.45
N ASP A 437 -9.15 -9.65 -26.91
CA ASP A 437 -10.21 -9.05 -26.10
C ASP A 437 -9.71 -8.50 -24.77
N ILE A 438 -8.60 -9.03 -24.25
CA ILE A 438 -8.03 -8.57 -22.97
C ILE A 438 -7.02 -7.46 -23.21
N ASP A 439 -5.99 -7.72 -24.05
CA ASP A 439 -4.90 -6.77 -24.27
C ASP A 439 -4.15 -7.08 -25.55
N THR A 440 -3.96 -6.07 -26.39
CA THR A 440 -3.09 -6.16 -27.57
C THR A 440 -1.91 -5.21 -27.39
N VAL A 441 -0.71 -5.74 -27.34
CA VAL A 441 0.49 -4.95 -27.05
C VAL A 441 1.20 -4.51 -28.32
N ILE A 442 1.48 -3.21 -28.41
CA ILE A 442 2.27 -2.58 -29.47
C ILE A 442 3.61 -2.16 -28.88
N LYS A 443 4.69 -2.54 -29.53
CA LYS A 443 6.05 -2.20 -29.17
C LYS A 443 6.55 -1.01 -29.97
N ILE A 444 6.99 0.05 -29.30
CA ILE A 444 7.63 1.23 -29.89
C ILE A 444 9.11 1.22 -29.52
N GLU A 445 9.99 1.23 -30.54
CA GLU A 445 11.42 1.39 -30.36
C GLU A 445 11.82 2.87 -30.46
N LEU A 446 12.49 3.39 -29.45
CA LEU A 446 13.01 4.74 -29.41
C LEU A 446 14.45 4.82 -29.96
N ARG A 447 14.85 5.99 -30.46
CA ARG A 447 16.22 6.24 -30.96
C ARG A 447 17.24 6.49 -29.85
#